data_414ab174a24e5b20616ca527902f836c
#
_entry.id   414ab174a24e5b20616ca527902f836c
#
_cell.length_a   1.000
_cell.length_b   1.000
_cell.length_c   1.000
_cell.angle_alpha   90.00
_cell.angle_beta   90.00
_cell.angle_gamma   90.00
#
_symmetry.space_group_name_H-M   'P 1'
#
loop_
_entity.id
_entity.type
_entity.pdbx_description
1 polymer ?
#
loop_
_entity_poly.entity_id
_entity_poly.type
_entity_poly.pdbx_seq_one_letter_code
_entity_poly.pdbx_strand_id
1 'polypeptide(L)'
;MSHPASFFLAIAMALPGIGAVSASALVSGPTPSIVGGKDVPDGTYPFLLSVQRLAAGTTPLQRHWCGATLIAPEWALTAAHCVRGDVPGNLAVRAAETDLASGRGHDVAVATIHIHPDYPFTLKADVALLRLARPLTGVPAITLAGLAGAQWEQPGQHLTVAGWGLLDARGGQPARMQHVEVPFISTPVCQRLYRGRALV
;
A
#
# COMPACT_ATOMS: atom_id res chain seq x y z
N MET A 1 -29.09 -76.06 34.93
CA MET A 1 -29.19 -74.81 35.67
C MET A 1 -29.31 -73.73 34.63
N SER A 2 -30.60 -73.31 34.45
CA SER A 2 -31.00 -72.41 33.34
C SER A 2 -31.01 -70.99 33.82
N HIS A 3 -30.40 -70.07 33.05
CA HIS A 3 -30.54 -68.64 33.28
C HIS A 3 -31.42 -68.05 32.18
N PRO A 4 -32.40 -67.19 32.50
CA PRO A 4 -33.30 -66.60 31.52
C PRO A 4 -32.64 -65.39 30.89
N ALA A 5 -32.82 -65.21 29.59
CA ALA A 5 -32.43 -64.07 28.80
C ALA A 5 -33.44 -62.93 29.04
N SER A 6 -32.92 -61.76 29.47
CA SER A 6 -33.72 -60.51 29.55
C SER A 6 -33.62 -59.73 28.25
N PHE A 7 -34.74 -59.57 27.55
CA PHE A 7 -34.85 -58.70 26.38
C PHE A 7 -35.01 -57.27 26.86
N PHE A 8 -34.04 -56.39 26.53
CA PHE A 8 -34.21 -54.96 26.63
C PHE A 8 -34.71 -54.36 25.31
N LEU A 9 -35.90 -53.86 25.33
CA LEU A 9 -36.52 -53.11 24.23
C LEU A 9 -35.95 -51.70 24.23
N ALA A 10 -35.11 -51.36 23.27
CA ALA A 10 -34.60 -50.02 23.09
C ALA A 10 -35.57 -49.18 22.30
N ILE A 11 -36.21 -48.22 22.97
CA ILE A 11 -37.05 -47.19 22.35
C ILE A 11 -36.11 -46.10 21.77
N ALA A 12 -36.00 -46.05 20.45
CA ALA A 12 -35.30 -44.96 19.76
C ALA A 12 -36.19 -43.70 19.73
N MET A 13 -35.88 -42.72 20.57
CA MET A 13 -36.45 -41.39 20.44
C MET A 13 -35.73 -40.62 19.33
N ALA A 14 -36.43 -40.30 18.25
CA ALA A 14 -35.94 -39.39 17.20
C ALA A 14 -35.98 -37.95 17.73
N LEU A 15 -34.82 -37.33 17.88
CA LEU A 15 -34.70 -35.91 18.15
C LEU A 15 -34.87 -35.13 16.86
N PRO A 16 -35.66 -34.04 16.84
CA PRO A 16 -35.79 -33.17 15.67
C PRO A 16 -34.48 -32.47 15.38
N GLY A 17 -34.12 -32.44 14.10
CA GLY A 17 -32.87 -31.87 13.60
C GLY A 17 -32.67 -30.42 14.05
N ILE A 18 -31.55 -30.16 14.69
CA ILE A 18 -31.02 -28.82 14.92
C ILE A 18 -30.56 -28.30 13.58
N GLY A 19 -31.31 -27.38 13.01
CA GLY A 19 -30.92 -26.68 11.78
C GLY A 19 -29.53 -26.06 11.92
N ALA A 20 -28.64 -26.35 10.99
CA ALA A 20 -27.34 -25.72 10.90
C ALA A 20 -27.54 -24.20 10.73
N VAL A 21 -27.20 -23.45 11.76
CA VAL A 21 -27.08 -21.99 11.67
C VAL A 21 -25.88 -21.69 10.79
N SER A 22 -26.15 -21.23 9.57
CA SER A 22 -25.11 -20.72 8.66
C SER A 22 -24.34 -19.64 9.39
N ALA A 23 -23.03 -19.88 9.58
CA ALA A 23 -22.12 -18.87 10.10
C ALA A 23 -22.16 -17.66 9.17
N SER A 24 -22.71 -16.56 9.65
CA SER A 24 -22.71 -15.27 8.99
C SER A 24 -21.26 -14.93 8.65
N ALA A 25 -20.99 -14.71 7.38
CA ALA A 25 -19.71 -14.20 6.90
C ALA A 25 -19.40 -12.91 7.67
N LEU A 26 -18.33 -12.92 8.42
CA LEU A 26 -17.75 -11.72 9.00
C LEU A 26 -17.41 -10.79 7.83
N VAL A 27 -18.16 -9.72 7.69
CA VAL A 27 -17.86 -8.64 6.79
C VAL A 27 -16.54 -8.03 7.28
N SER A 28 -15.44 -8.46 6.67
CA SER A 28 -14.14 -7.82 6.86
C SER A 28 -14.29 -6.37 6.41
N GLY A 29 -14.07 -5.43 7.32
CA GLY A 29 -14.07 -4.00 6.99
C GLY A 29 -13.05 -3.71 5.91
N PRO A 30 -13.17 -2.59 5.18
CA PRO A 30 -12.27 -2.24 4.11
C PRO A 30 -10.85 -2.07 4.66
N THR A 31 -9.96 -2.91 4.21
CA THR A 31 -8.52 -2.80 4.45
C THR A 31 -7.93 -1.85 3.43
N PRO A 32 -6.96 -1.00 3.81
CA PRO A 32 -6.32 -0.09 2.89
C PRO A 32 -5.52 -0.90 1.85
N SER A 33 -6.06 -0.98 0.68
CA SER A 33 -5.44 -1.56 -0.50
C SER A 33 -5.88 -0.73 -1.70
N ILE A 34 -5.17 -0.80 -2.83
CA ILE A 34 -5.69 -0.22 -4.08
C ILE A 34 -6.88 -1.09 -4.52
N VAL A 35 -7.93 -1.11 -3.70
CA VAL A 35 -9.16 -1.87 -3.94
C VAL A 35 -9.83 -1.31 -5.19
N GLY A 36 -10.10 -2.18 -6.17
CA GLY A 36 -10.65 -1.76 -7.45
C GLY A 36 -9.63 -1.17 -8.42
N GLY A 37 -8.33 -1.26 -8.09
CA GLY A 37 -7.24 -0.88 -8.99
C GLY A 37 -7.18 -1.75 -10.24
N LYS A 38 -6.55 -1.21 -11.28
CA LYS A 38 -6.27 -1.88 -12.54
C LYS A 38 -4.77 -1.91 -12.79
N ASP A 39 -4.31 -2.91 -13.53
CA ASP A 39 -2.93 -2.98 -13.98
C ASP A 39 -2.55 -1.76 -14.81
N VAL A 40 -1.41 -1.16 -14.46
CA VAL A 40 -0.85 -0.03 -15.20
C VAL A 40 -0.12 -0.55 -16.44
N PRO A 41 -0.40 0.00 -17.65
CA PRO A 41 0.43 -0.25 -18.83
C PRO A 41 1.88 0.22 -18.59
N ASP A 42 2.86 -0.48 -19.20
CA ASP A 42 4.28 -0.15 -19.06
C ASP A 42 4.54 1.32 -19.45
N GLY A 43 5.32 2.02 -18.62
CA GLY A 43 5.74 3.39 -18.87
C GLY A 43 4.68 4.48 -18.66
N THR A 44 3.50 4.16 -18.15
CA THR A 44 2.44 5.17 -17.91
C THR A 44 2.84 6.22 -16.87
N TYR A 45 3.51 5.79 -15.78
CA TYR A 45 3.95 6.67 -14.69
C TYR A 45 5.46 6.55 -14.48
N PRO A 46 6.28 7.02 -15.41
CA PRO A 46 7.73 6.80 -15.37
C PRO A 46 8.41 7.47 -14.17
N PHE A 47 7.81 8.53 -13.61
CA PHE A 47 8.28 9.22 -12.41
C PHE A 47 8.01 8.48 -11.11
N LEU A 48 7.18 7.42 -11.11
CA LEU A 48 6.97 6.61 -9.91
C LEU A 48 8.14 5.66 -9.71
N LEU A 49 8.66 5.67 -8.49
CA LEU A 49 9.82 4.91 -8.05
C LEU A 49 9.41 3.96 -6.93
N SER A 50 10.08 2.82 -6.86
CA SER A 50 9.96 1.91 -5.72
C SER A 50 11.13 2.15 -4.77
N VAL A 51 10.85 2.49 -3.51
CA VAL A 51 11.86 2.50 -2.44
C VAL A 51 12.18 1.07 -2.07
N GLN A 52 13.46 0.70 -2.20
CA GLN A 52 13.97 -0.65 -1.98
C GLN A 52 14.76 -0.69 -0.67
N ARG A 53 14.38 -1.55 0.27
CA ARG A 53 15.22 -1.93 1.41
C ARG A 53 16.12 -3.08 1.01
N LEU A 54 17.42 -2.82 0.88
CA LEU A 54 18.38 -3.76 0.28
C LEU A 54 18.52 -5.06 1.08
N ALA A 55 18.31 -5.01 2.39
CA ALA A 55 18.37 -6.18 3.27
C ALA A 55 17.09 -7.04 3.27
N ALA A 56 15.98 -6.58 2.66
CA ALA A 56 14.68 -7.27 2.73
C ALA A 56 14.57 -8.49 1.79
N GLY A 57 15.51 -8.66 0.87
CA GLY A 57 15.49 -9.80 -0.06
C GLY A 57 16.45 -9.64 -1.23
N THR A 58 16.33 -10.52 -2.22
CA THR A 58 17.19 -10.56 -3.40
C THR A 58 16.51 -10.00 -4.66
N THR A 59 15.18 -10.01 -4.70
CA THR A 59 14.41 -9.52 -5.85
C THR A 59 13.84 -8.12 -5.61
N PRO A 60 13.58 -7.31 -6.65
CA PRO A 60 12.97 -6.00 -6.48
C PRO A 60 11.61 -6.05 -5.77
N LEU A 61 10.80 -7.06 -6.04
CA LEU A 61 9.52 -7.25 -5.36
C LEU A 61 9.69 -7.49 -3.86
N GLN A 62 10.65 -8.33 -3.45
CA GLN A 62 10.94 -8.57 -2.03
C GLN A 62 11.49 -7.35 -1.31
N ARG A 63 12.25 -6.51 -2.03
CA ARG A 63 12.86 -5.29 -1.49
C ARG A 63 11.91 -4.11 -1.47
N HIS A 64 10.81 -4.16 -2.22
CA HIS A 64 9.84 -3.06 -2.27
C HIS A 64 9.28 -2.79 -0.88
N TRP A 65 9.40 -1.54 -0.46
CA TRP A 65 8.93 -1.11 0.86
C TRP A 65 7.87 -0.01 0.75
N CYS A 66 8.10 0.98 -0.09
CA CYS A 66 7.20 2.12 -0.29
C CYS A 66 7.32 2.64 -1.72
N GLY A 67 6.34 3.45 -2.12
CA GLY A 67 6.44 4.28 -3.30
C GLY A 67 7.25 5.55 -3.06
N ALA A 68 7.82 6.10 -4.12
CA ALA A 68 8.36 7.45 -4.16
C ALA A 68 8.08 8.09 -5.52
N THR A 69 8.24 9.39 -5.62
CA THR A 69 8.00 10.15 -6.85
C THR A 69 9.23 10.96 -7.20
N LEU A 70 9.76 10.81 -8.42
CA LEU A 70 10.86 11.63 -8.92
C LEU A 70 10.34 13.06 -9.18
N ILE A 71 10.87 14.04 -8.45
CA ILE A 71 10.49 15.46 -8.56
C ILE A 71 11.59 16.33 -9.18
N ALA A 72 12.81 15.82 -9.22
CA ALA A 72 13.97 16.38 -9.93
C ALA A 72 14.97 15.24 -10.20
N PRO A 73 15.95 15.38 -11.11
CA PRO A 73 16.84 14.28 -11.49
C PRO A 73 17.54 13.55 -10.34
N GLU A 74 17.83 14.24 -9.25
CA GLU A 74 18.49 13.67 -8.05
C GLU A 74 17.56 13.65 -6.82
N TRP A 75 16.26 13.97 -6.95
CA TRP A 75 15.38 14.10 -5.81
C TRP A 75 14.10 13.27 -5.97
N ALA A 76 13.87 12.37 -5.03
CA ALA A 76 12.64 11.61 -4.91
C ALA A 76 11.88 12.02 -3.64
N LEU A 77 10.57 12.21 -3.78
CA LEU A 77 9.65 12.51 -2.71
C LEU A 77 9.00 11.20 -2.22
N THR A 78 8.99 10.98 -0.92
CA THR A 78 8.32 9.82 -0.27
C THR A 78 7.74 10.23 1.08
N ALA A 79 7.08 9.30 1.78
CA ALA A 79 6.61 9.51 3.13
C ALA A 79 7.73 9.35 4.17
N ALA A 80 7.69 10.13 5.24
CA ALA A 80 8.69 10.05 6.31
C ALA A 80 8.66 8.71 7.06
N HIS A 81 7.46 8.14 7.27
CA HIS A 81 7.32 6.82 7.90
C HIS A 81 8.01 5.70 7.11
N CYS A 82 8.16 5.86 5.81
CA CYS A 82 8.81 4.88 4.93
C CYS A 82 10.32 4.77 5.17
N VAL A 83 10.95 5.84 5.66
CA VAL A 83 12.41 5.94 5.74
C VAL A 83 12.92 6.32 7.13
N ARG A 84 11.99 6.51 8.09
CA ARG A 84 12.33 6.80 9.47
C ARG A 84 13.11 5.63 10.09
N GLY A 85 14.30 5.93 10.60
CA GLY A 85 15.19 4.93 11.23
C GLY A 85 16.07 4.16 10.23
N ASP A 86 15.89 4.37 8.92
CA ASP A 86 16.79 3.83 7.93
C ASP A 86 18.06 4.71 7.76
N VAL A 87 19.13 4.10 7.30
CA VAL A 87 20.35 4.79 6.86
C VAL A 87 20.43 4.77 5.33
N PRO A 88 20.99 5.82 4.69
CA PRO A 88 21.02 5.91 3.22
C PRO A 88 21.58 4.67 2.54
N GLY A 89 22.67 4.10 3.07
CA GLY A 89 23.33 2.93 2.49
C GLY A 89 22.49 1.64 2.45
N ASN A 90 21.37 1.59 3.18
CA ASN A 90 20.44 0.46 3.17
C ASN A 90 19.29 0.62 2.17
N LEU A 91 19.22 1.78 1.52
CA LEU A 91 18.13 2.13 0.61
C LEU A 91 18.61 2.37 -0.82
N ALA A 92 17.79 1.97 -1.76
CA ALA A 92 17.85 2.39 -3.15
C ALA A 92 16.46 2.82 -3.63
N VAL A 93 16.39 3.55 -4.72
CA VAL A 93 15.17 3.72 -5.49
C VAL A 93 15.29 2.92 -6.77
N ARG A 94 14.23 2.22 -7.14
CA ARG A 94 14.12 1.51 -8.40
C ARG A 94 13.27 2.30 -9.38
N ALA A 95 13.81 2.54 -10.55
CA ALA A 95 13.22 3.35 -11.59
C ALA A 95 12.98 2.57 -12.88
N ALA A 96 12.19 3.16 -13.79
CA ALA A 96 11.90 2.64 -15.12
C ALA A 96 11.28 1.23 -15.12
N GLU A 97 10.45 0.92 -14.14
CA GLU A 97 9.83 -0.39 -14.01
C GLU A 97 8.38 -0.28 -13.55
N THR A 98 7.48 -0.89 -14.31
CA THR A 98 6.05 -1.01 -13.93
C THR A 98 5.79 -2.33 -13.23
N ASP A 99 6.53 -3.39 -13.58
CA ASP A 99 6.42 -4.73 -13.01
C ASP A 99 7.71 -5.11 -12.29
N LEU A 100 7.69 -5.09 -10.95
CA LEU A 100 8.84 -5.39 -10.10
C LEU A 100 9.37 -6.83 -10.24
N ALA A 101 8.59 -7.73 -10.83
CA ALA A 101 9.05 -9.08 -11.15
C ALA A 101 9.82 -9.15 -12.48
N SER A 102 9.73 -8.12 -13.32
CA SER A 102 10.35 -8.12 -14.66
C SER A 102 11.87 -8.02 -14.60
N GLY A 103 12.43 -7.39 -13.57
CA GLY A 103 13.86 -7.15 -13.42
C GLY A 103 14.46 -6.16 -14.43
N ARG A 104 13.64 -5.45 -15.21
CA ARG A 104 14.10 -4.53 -16.28
C ARG A 104 14.50 -3.15 -15.78
N GLY A 105 13.97 -2.73 -14.63
CA GLY A 105 14.31 -1.46 -14.00
C GLY A 105 15.74 -1.45 -13.46
N HIS A 106 16.17 -0.29 -12.99
CA HIS A 106 17.50 -0.11 -12.43
C HIS A 106 17.44 0.60 -11.07
N ASP A 107 18.36 0.22 -10.19
CA ASP A 107 18.46 0.78 -8.86
C ASP A 107 19.44 1.96 -8.84
N VAL A 108 19.09 3.00 -8.09
CA VAL A 108 19.97 4.10 -7.75
C VAL A 108 20.03 4.22 -6.23
N ALA A 109 21.22 4.17 -5.68
CA ALA A 109 21.43 4.29 -4.23
C ALA A 109 20.94 5.63 -3.70
N VAL A 110 20.43 5.64 -2.48
CA VAL A 110 20.11 6.87 -1.74
C VAL A 110 21.40 7.41 -1.10
N ALA A 111 21.72 8.67 -1.36
CA ALA A 111 22.87 9.34 -0.76
C ALA A 111 22.54 9.98 0.59
N THR A 112 21.38 10.63 0.70
CA THR A 112 20.91 11.25 1.94
C THR A 112 19.39 11.15 2.07
N ILE A 113 18.92 11.14 3.32
CA ILE A 113 17.50 11.14 3.70
C ILE A 113 17.22 12.44 4.44
N HIS A 114 16.20 13.18 4.01
CA HIS A 114 15.75 14.41 4.63
C HIS A 114 14.29 14.25 5.06
N ILE A 115 14.07 13.99 6.33
CA ILE A 115 12.73 13.88 6.93
C ILE A 115 12.27 15.28 7.32
N HIS A 116 10.97 15.58 7.11
CA HIS A 116 10.41 16.85 7.55
C HIS A 116 10.62 17.03 9.07
N PRO A 117 11.12 18.18 9.54
CA PRO A 117 11.50 18.37 10.93
C PRO A 117 10.34 18.18 11.93
N ASP A 118 9.11 18.48 11.51
CA ASP A 118 7.92 18.34 12.36
C ASP A 118 7.39 16.91 12.46
N TYR A 119 7.81 16.00 11.57
CA TYR A 119 7.29 14.63 11.53
C TYR A 119 7.46 13.86 12.83
N PRO A 120 8.64 13.87 13.50
CA PRO A 120 8.85 13.11 14.73
C PRO A 120 7.94 13.51 15.89
N PHE A 121 7.42 14.72 15.85
CA PHE A 121 6.65 15.31 16.96
C PHE A 121 5.13 15.28 16.71
N THR A 122 4.71 15.43 15.47
CA THR A 122 3.29 15.65 15.16
C THR A 122 2.67 14.54 14.33
N LEU A 123 3.47 13.71 13.65
CA LEU A 123 3.05 12.75 12.63
C LEU A 123 2.23 13.37 11.48
N LYS A 124 2.13 14.71 11.43
CA LYS A 124 1.30 15.43 10.43
C LYS A 124 2.06 15.79 9.18
N ALA A 125 3.38 15.95 9.28
CA ALA A 125 4.25 16.26 8.16
C ALA A 125 4.94 14.97 7.68
N ASP A 126 4.17 13.95 7.32
CA ASP A 126 4.67 12.64 6.91
C ASP A 126 5.25 12.70 5.49
N VAL A 127 6.34 13.45 5.35
CA VAL A 127 7.03 13.68 4.09
C VAL A 127 8.55 13.63 4.28
N ALA A 128 9.24 13.04 3.31
CA ALA A 128 10.69 12.98 3.25
C ALA A 128 11.19 13.16 1.81
N LEU A 129 12.39 13.71 1.67
CA LEU A 129 13.14 13.78 0.42
C LEU A 129 14.32 12.82 0.47
N LEU A 130 14.48 12.05 -0.59
CA LEU A 130 15.65 11.21 -0.83
C LEU A 130 16.51 11.88 -1.89
N ARG A 131 17.74 12.23 -1.54
CA ARG A 131 18.74 12.61 -2.52
C ARG A 131 19.40 11.34 -3.07
N LEU A 132 19.40 11.20 -4.36
CA LEU A 132 19.99 10.07 -5.06
C LEU A 132 21.50 10.24 -5.22
N ALA A 133 22.24 9.15 -5.23
CA ALA A 133 23.70 9.15 -5.40
C ALA A 133 24.16 9.58 -6.80
N ARG A 134 23.25 9.50 -7.78
CA ARG A 134 23.44 9.97 -9.14
C ARG A 134 22.09 10.35 -9.75
N PRO A 135 22.07 11.27 -10.74
CA PRO A 135 20.82 11.64 -11.40
C PRO A 135 20.21 10.46 -12.15
N LEU A 136 18.88 10.39 -12.14
CA LEU A 136 18.07 9.50 -12.98
C LEU A 136 17.89 10.16 -14.34
N THR A 137 18.84 9.92 -15.24
CA THR A 137 18.76 10.40 -16.63
C THR A 137 17.80 9.55 -17.45
N GLY A 138 17.04 10.18 -18.33
CA GLY A 138 16.06 9.49 -19.19
C GLY A 138 14.75 9.13 -18.49
N VAL A 139 14.61 9.44 -17.19
CA VAL A 139 13.35 9.30 -16.44
C VAL A 139 12.79 10.70 -16.21
N PRO A 140 11.61 11.04 -16.76
CA PRO A 140 11.01 12.36 -16.55
C PRO A 140 10.57 12.53 -15.09
N ALA A 141 10.94 13.65 -14.48
CA ALA A 141 10.40 14.05 -13.19
C ALA A 141 9.00 14.66 -13.36
N ILE A 142 8.15 14.51 -12.35
CA ILE A 142 6.84 15.17 -12.32
C ILE A 142 6.96 16.55 -11.69
N THR A 143 6.16 17.48 -12.17
CA THR A 143 6.03 18.81 -11.56
C THR A 143 5.11 18.72 -10.34
N LEU A 144 5.54 19.27 -9.21
CA LEU A 144 4.69 19.41 -8.03
C LEU A 144 3.56 20.41 -8.33
N ALA A 145 2.35 20.08 -7.87
CA ALA A 145 1.18 20.91 -8.11
C ALA A 145 1.30 22.33 -7.53
N GLY A 146 2.04 22.50 -6.43
CA GLY A 146 2.25 23.79 -5.79
C GLY A 146 0.93 24.48 -5.45
N LEU A 147 0.95 25.83 -5.37
CA LEU A 147 -0.26 26.61 -5.12
C LEU A 147 -1.27 26.55 -6.28
N ALA A 148 -0.81 26.30 -7.50
CA ALA A 148 -1.68 26.10 -8.67
C ALA A 148 -2.47 24.79 -8.60
N GLY A 149 -2.09 23.87 -7.73
CA GLY A 149 -2.77 22.59 -7.51
C GLY A 149 -4.18 22.72 -6.94
N ALA A 150 -4.52 23.87 -6.32
CA ALA A 150 -5.84 24.11 -5.75
C ALA A 150 -7.00 23.93 -6.75
N GLN A 151 -6.75 24.09 -8.04
CA GLN A 151 -7.75 23.80 -9.10
C GLN A 151 -8.09 22.30 -9.22
N TRP A 152 -7.19 21.41 -8.82
CA TRP A 152 -7.39 19.96 -8.83
C TRP A 152 -8.01 19.44 -7.52
N GLU A 153 -7.93 20.25 -6.45
CA GLU A 153 -8.43 19.94 -5.11
C GLU A 153 -9.86 20.44 -4.93
N GLN A 154 -10.72 20.14 -5.90
CA GLN A 154 -12.14 20.55 -5.87
C GLN A 154 -13.04 19.33 -5.71
N PRO A 155 -14.13 19.45 -4.92
CA PRO A 155 -15.13 18.39 -4.82
C PRO A 155 -15.63 17.94 -6.20
N GLY A 156 -15.62 16.64 -6.44
CA GLY A 156 -16.01 16.04 -7.72
C GLY A 156 -14.86 15.84 -8.72
N GLN A 157 -13.68 16.40 -8.46
CA GLN A 157 -12.48 16.05 -9.23
C GLN A 157 -12.00 14.64 -8.86
N HIS A 158 -11.50 13.91 -9.84
CA HIS A 158 -10.88 12.61 -9.61
C HIS A 158 -9.35 12.75 -9.64
N LEU A 159 -8.72 12.09 -8.68
CA LEU A 159 -7.27 12.00 -8.55
C LEU A 159 -6.85 10.56 -8.79
N THR A 160 -5.75 10.35 -9.50
CA THR A 160 -5.19 9.03 -9.70
C THR A 160 -4.22 8.67 -8.58
N VAL A 161 -4.47 7.54 -7.93
CA VAL A 161 -3.52 6.91 -7.00
C VAL A 161 -2.88 5.74 -7.73
N ALA A 162 -1.56 5.67 -7.75
CA ALA A 162 -0.83 4.60 -8.41
C ALA A 162 0.35 4.10 -7.56
N GLY A 163 0.68 2.81 -7.67
CA GLY A 163 1.80 2.19 -6.95
C GLY A 163 1.68 0.67 -6.83
N TRP A 164 2.52 0.08 -5.98
CA TRP A 164 2.56 -1.36 -5.70
C TRP A 164 2.03 -1.69 -4.29
N GLY A 165 1.06 -0.91 -3.83
CA GLY A 165 0.40 -1.13 -2.54
C GLY A 165 -0.38 -2.44 -2.51
N LEU A 166 -0.68 -2.93 -1.30
CA LEU A 166 -1.41 -4.18 -1.10
C LEU A 166 -2.75 -4.16 -1.84
N LEU A 167 -3.16 -5.29 -2.40
CA LEU A 167 -4.43 -5.43 -3.13
C LEU A 167 -5.60 -5.73 -2.20
N ASP A 168 -5.33 -6.35 -1.06
CA ASP A 168 -6.37 -6.72 -0.08
C ASP A 168 -5.80 -6.82 1.35
N ALA A 169 -6.70 -7.11 2.30
CA ALA A 169 -6.38 -7.31 3.70
C ALA A 169 -5.43 -8.45 4.00
N ARG A 170 -5.34 -9.40 3.11
CA ARG A 170 -4.52 -10.59 3.28
C ARG A 170 -3.06 -10.36 2.89
N GLY A 171 -2.73 -9.15 2.41
CA GLY A 171 -1.36 -8.73 2.14
C GLY A 171 -0.84 -9.11 0.75
N GLY A 172 -1.72 -9.34 -0.21
CA GLY A 172 -1.32 -9.57 -1.61
C GLY A 172 -0.63 -8.34 -2.19
N GLN A 173 0.70 -8.34 -2.23
CA GLN A 173 1.47 -7.28 -2.88
C GLN A 173 1.57 -7.59 -4.38
N PRO A 174 1.07 -6.72 -5.28
CA PRO A 174 1.19 -6.93 -6.70
C PRO A 174 2.63 -6.70 -7.17
N ALA A 175 3.10 -7.53 -8.07
CA ALA A 175 4.36 -7.26 -8.76
C ALA A 175 4.18 -6.11 -9.75
N ARG A 176 3.03 -6.05 -10.42
CA ARG A 176 2.69 -4.99 -11.38
C ARG A 176 2.01 -3.82 -10.70
N MET A 177 2.45 -2.61 -11.04
CA MET A 177 1.86 -1.37 -10.54
C MET A 177 0.36 -1.33 -10.83
N GLN A 178 -0.41 -0.88 -9.86
CA GLN A 178 -1.85 -0.67 -9.95
C GLN A 178 -2.16 0.82 -9.95
N HIS A 179 -3.29 1.21 -10.55
CA HIS A 179 -3.83 2.54 -10.39
C HIS A 179 -5.35 2.52 -10.20
N VAL A 180 -5.86 3.54 -9.54
CA VAL A 180 -7.29 3.77 -9.34
C VAL A 180 -7.58 5.26 -9.33
N GLU A 181 -8.75 5.65 -9.83
CA GLU A 181 -9.25 7.01 -9.67
C GLU A 181 -10.08 7.11 -8.39
N VAL A 182 -9.79 8.12 -7.58
CA VAL A 182 -10.50 8.41 -6.34
C VAL A 182 -11.04 9.84 -6.38
N PRO A 183 -12.26 10.10 -5.88
CA PRO A 183 -12.78 11.45 -5.81
C PRO A 183 -12.01 12.27 -4.76
N PHE A 184 -11.73 13.52 -5.07
CA PHE A 184 -11.21 14.45 -4.08
C PHE A 184 -12.23 14.66 -2.96
N ILE A 185 -11.77 14.55 -1.72
CA ILE A 185 -12.55 14.80 -0.51
C ILE A 185 -11.88 15.94 0.26
N SER A 186 -12.63 17.03 0.52
CA SER A 186 -12.07 18.15 1.26
C SER A 186 -11.68 17.78 2.69
N THR A 187 -10.68 18.44 3.24
CA THR A 187 -10.19 18.20 4.61
C THR A 187 -11.30 18.17 5.66
N PRO A 188 -12.30 19.10 5.69
CA PRO A 188 -13.37 19.02 6.67
C PRO A 188 -14.26 17.79 6.53
N VAL A 189 -14.48 17.30 5.30
CA VAL A 189 -15.24 16.06 5.06
C VAL A 189 -14.42 14.85 5.51
N CYS A 190 -13.15 14.80 5.12
CA CYS A 190 -12.23 13.75 5.53
C CYS A 190 -12.14 13.63 7.06
N GLN A 191 -11.94 14.75 7.75
CA GLN A 191 -11.91 14.78 9.21
C GLN A 191 -13.21 14.27 9.87
N ARG A 192 -14.38 14.55 9.28
CA ARG A 192 -15.65 14.01 9.79
C ARG A 192 -15.76 12.50 9.62
N LEU A 193 -15.31 11.98 8.48
CA LEU A 193 -15.33 10.54 8.19
C LEU A 193 -14.39 9.74 9.10
N TYR A 194 -13.30 10.36 9.50
CA TYR A 194 -12.27 9.75 10.37
C TYR A 194 -12.38 10.16 11.84
N ARG A 195 -13.54 10.70 12.28
CA ARG A 195 -13.76 11.07 13.69
C ARG A 195 -13.41 9.91 14.63
N GLY A 196 -12.46 10.18 15.56
CA GLY A 196 -11.96 9.18 16.50
C GLY A 196 -10.77 8.34 15.99
N ARG A 197 -10.30 8.56 14.76
CA ARG A 197 -9.03 8.02 14.27
C ARG A 197 -8.05 9.17 14.09
N ALA A 198 -6.81 8.99 14.56
CA ALA A 198 -5.75 9.93 14.23
C ALA A 198 -5.54 9.93 12.71
N LEU A 199 -5.77 11.07 12.06
CA LEU A 199 -5.32 11.28 10.68
C LEU A 199 -3.82 11.54 10.76
N VAL A 200 -3.05 10.63 10.18
CA VAL A 200 -1.60 10.74 10.05
C VAL A 200 -1.28 11.62 8.85
#